data_48af4db0673681de970f20398440192b
#
_entry.id   48af4db0673681de970f20398440192b
#
_cell.length_a   1.000
_cell.length_b   1.000
_cell.length_c   1.000
_cell.angle_alpha   90.00
_cell.angle_beta   90.00
_cell.angle_gamma   90.00
#
_symmetry.space_group_name_H-M   'P 1'
#
loop_
_entity.id
_entity.type
_entity.pdbx_description
1 polymer ?
#
loop_
_entity_poly.entity_id
_entity_poly.type
_entity_poly.pdbx_seq_one_letter_code
_entity_poly.pdbx_strand_id
1 'polypeptide(L)'
;MLQLWTVAAAATMLAGGCAGAGTDTGRPAPVVAPSPLPPVAEVTPQGLADAIDIDRVTAHLRALQQIADDNDGTRAAGTPGNDASIHYVAGLLREAGFEVSTPEFSYTRFTVGSVRFAAGAADVKGRMLEYSVGTRGPLTARPVSVPARGCEAADFPADVRGAFAVIARGECTFSDKARNAQSAGAVGVVIVDDADEGLPNLRLEPENVPDIPMIVVTRADAGRVGGARELTLAAETATEQITTRNVIAETRTGSPDDVVMAGAHLDSVSAGPGIDDNGSGAAALLETALRLGSSPDVPQRVRFGFWGAEEEYLRGSWDYVGNLRAEDLRAIALYLNLDMLGSPNGGYFTLDGDDSARAGGGAGPAGSDAVERVFRRFFDERGISVADTDLDGRSDYAPFLAAGVPVGGLFSGADGEKSEEQARMWGGKPGVRFDPNYHRDSDTIDNVDFDILAVNSAAAAYALATYALSTTGPDGVPPVAARERTEVEIPE
;
A
#
# COMPACT_ATOMS: atom_id res chain seq x y z
N MET A 1 -42.38 -5.06 -92.56
CA MET A 1 -41.46 -4.36 -91.66
C MET A 1 -42.06 -4.49 -90.25
N LEU A 2 -41.70 -5.54 -89.55
CA LEU A 2 -42.19 -5.79 -88.17
C LEU A 2 -40.98 -5.68 -87.24
N GLN A 3 -41.01 -4.74 -86.29
CA GLN A 3 -40.05 -4.66 -85.19
C GLN A 3 -40.59 -5.47 -84.00
N LEU A 4 -39.81 -6.50 -83.61
CA LEU A 4 -40.04 -7.29 -82.40
C LEU A 4 -39.37 -6.58 -81.22
N TRP A 5 -40.14 -6.38 -80.21
CA TRP A 5 -39.69 -5.91 -78.88
C TRP A 5 -39.51 -7.15 -78.00
N THR A 6 -38.29 -7.40 -77.55
CA THR A 6 -37.98 -8.40 -76.50
C THR A 6 -38.04 -7.78 -75.15
N VAL A 7 -38.89 -8.26 -74.29
CA VAL A 7 -38.99 -7.90 -72.85
C VAL A 7 -38.02 -8.82 -72.11
N ALA A 8 -37.04 -8.23 -71.41
CA ALA A 8 -36.15 -8.92 -70.48
C ALA A 8 -36.74 -8.84 -69.09
N ALA A 9 -37.09 -10.04 -68.54
CA ALA A 9 -37.49 -10.17 -67.13
C ALA A 9 -36.23 -10.22 -66.25
N ALA A 10 -36.07 -9.25 -65.34
CA ALA A 10 -35.03 -9.29 -64.32
C ALA A 10 -35.55 -10.10 -63.09
N ALA A 11 -34.95 -11.23 -62.82
CA ALA A 11 -35.19 -12.02 -61.61
C ALA A 11 -34.29 -11.46 -60.50
N THR A 12 -34.90 -10.85 -59.49
CA THR A 12 -34.22 -10.40 -58.26
C THR A 12 -34.07 -11.59 -57.31
N MET A 13 -32.88 -12.14 -57.20
CA MET A 13 -32.55 -13.08 -56.13
C MET A 13 -32.31 -12.32 -54.83
N LEU A 14 -33.19 -12.48 -53.84
CA LEU A 14 -32.92 -12.12 -52.45
C LEU A 14 -31.96 -13.14 -51.84
N ALA A 15 -30.69 -12.76 -51.73
CA ALA A 15 -29.73 -13.46 -50.88
C ALA A 15 -29.97 -13.04 -49.41
N GLY A 16 -30.63 -13.91 -48.65
CA GLY A 16 -30.74 -13.81 -47.20
C GLY A 16 -29.37 -14.03 -46.58
N GLY A 17 -28.64 -12.97 -46.30
CA GLY A 17 -27.45 -13.01 -45.44
C GLY A 17 -27.87 -13.18 -43.99
N CYS A 18 -27.65 -14.38 -43.40
CA CYS A 18 -27.57 -14.51 -41.95
C CYS A 18 -26.37 -13.71 -41.47
N ALA A 19 -26.64 -12.49 -40.93
CA ALA A 19 -25.65 -11.80 -40.10
C ALA A 19 -25.49 -12.63 -38.83
N GLY A 20 -24.44 -13.42 -38.74
CA GLY A 20 -23.95 -13.94 -37.50
C GLY A 20 -23.57 -12.74 -36.63
N ALA A 21 -24.27 -12.56 -35.51
CA ALA A 21 -23.81 -11.71 -34.43
C ALA A 21 -22.48 -12.30 -33.95
N GLY A 22 -21.37 -11.78 -34.48
CA GLY A 22 -20.07 -11.91 -33.86
C GLY A 22 -20.19 -11.28 -32.49
N THR A 23 -20.10 -12.09 -31.47
CA THR A 23 -19.81 -11.58 -30.12
C THR A 23 -18.48 -10.85 -30.24
N ASP A 24 -18.58 -9.53 -30.29
CA ASP A 24 -17.45 -8.64 -30.05
C ASP A 24 -16.93 -9.04 -28.67
N THR A 25 -15.84 -9.81 -28.63
CA THR A 25 -15.13 -10.13 -27.39
C THR A 25 -14.49 -8.80 -26.99
N GLY A 26 -15.22 -8.08 -26.15
CA GLY A 26 -15.04 -6.70 -25.82
C GLY A 26 -13.60 -6.39 -25.42
N ARG A 27 -12.96 -5.63 -26.30
CA ARG A 27 -11.81 -4.84 -25.90
C ARG A 27 -12.35 -3.88 -24.84
N PRO A 28 -11.72 -3.85 -23.61
CA PRO A 28 -12.15 -2.92 -22.58
C PRO A 28 -12.24 -1.50 -23.15
N ALA A 29 -13.22 -0.74 -22.71
CA ALA A 29 -13.36 0.65 -23.12
C ALA A 29 -12.09 1.42 -22.72
N PRO A 30 -11.62 2.37 -23.54
CA PRO A 30 -10.43 3.13 -23.16
C PRO A 30 -10.68 3.87 -21.86
N VAL A 31 -9.75 3.78 -20.91
CA VAL A 31 -9.75 4.59 -19.68
C VAL A 31 -9.74 6.07 -20.06
N VAL A 32 -10.76 6.82 -19.64
CA VAL A 32 -10.94 8.20 -20.00
C VAL A 32 -10.37 9.11 -18.92
N ALA A 33 -9.23 9.71 -19.19
CA ALA A 33 -8.69 10.75 -18.33
C ALA A 33 -9.49 12.06 -18.48
N PRO A 34 -9.60 12.89 -17.43
CA PRO A 34 -10.20 14.22 -17.54
C PRO A 34 -9.37 15.09 -18.49
N SER A 35 -10.06 15.94 -19.27
CA SER A 35 -9.38 16.86 -20.19
C SER A 35 -8.40 17.75 -19.42
N PRO A 36 -7.15 17.94 -19.88
CA PRO A 36 -6.17 18.73 -19.16
C PRO A 36 -6.64 20.18 -18.98
N LEU A 37 -6.48 20.72 -17.78
CA LEU A 37 -6.62 22.14 -17.49
C LEU A 37 -5.23 22.79 -17.45
N PRO A 38 -5.12 24.10 -17.76
CA PRO A 38 -3.85 24.78 -17.60
C PRO A 38 -3.43 24.81 -16.12
N PRO A 39 -2.13 24.78 -15.83
CA PRO A 39 -1.62 25.03 -14.49
C PRO A 39 -2.08 26.40 -13.96
N VAL A 40 -2.03 26.58 -12.61
CA VAL A 40 -2.28 27.90 -12.02
C VAL A 40 -1.30 28.93 -12.56
N ALA A 41 -1.78 30.16 -12.80
CA ALA A 41 -0.95 31.23 -13.38
C ALA A 41 0.11 31.73 -12.35
N GLU A 42 -0.23 31.70 -11.08
CA GLU A 42 0.64 32.04 -9.96
C GLU A 42 0.46 31.01 -8.84
N VAL A 43 1.56 30.52 -8.31
CA VAL A 43 1.52 29.57 -7.21
C VAL A 43 1.39 30.35 -5.90
N THR A 44 0.27 30.14 -5.22
CA THR A 44 0.08 30.54 -3.82
C THR A 44 -0.58 29.37 -3.10
N PRO A 45 -0.42 29.24 -1.77
CA PRO A 45 -1.04 28.13 -1.02
C PRO A 45 -2.54 28.07 -1.24
N GLN A 46 -3.25 29.18 -1.07
CA GLN A 46 -4.69 29.27 -1.29
C GLN A 46 -5.07 29.09 -2.76
N GLY A 47 -4.30 29.70 -3.70
CA GLY A 47 -4.59 29.62 -5.14
C GLY A 47 -4.48 28.20 -5.69
N LEU A 48 -3.50 27.40 -5.22
CA LEU A 48 -3.39 26.01 -5.63
C LEU A 48 -4.49 25.16 -4.99
N ALA A 49 -4.81 25.39 -3.70
CA ALA A 49 -5.91 24.72 -3.02
C ALA A 49 -7.26 24.96 -3.71
N ASP A 50 -7.55 26.22 -4.05
CA ASP A 50 -8.80 26.61 -4.75
C ASP A 50 -8.86 26.09 -6.20
N ALA A 51 -7.73 25.73 -6.78
CA ALA A 51 -7.66 25.17 -8.11
C ALA A 51 -7.95 23.66 -8.15
N ILE A 52 -7.99 22.98 -7.00
CA ILE A 52 -8.33 21.56 -6.94
C ILE A 52 -9.84 21.40 -7.15
N ASP A 53 -10.19 20.76 -8.23
CA ASP A 53 -11.57 20.49 -8.63
C ASP A 53 -11.94 19.04 -8.28
N ILE A 54 -12.89 18.85 -7.38
CA ILE A 54 -13.31 17.52 -6.94
C ILE A 54 -13.87 16.66 -8.08
N ASP A 55 -14.51 17.27 -9.07
CA ASP A 55 -15.02 16.53 -10.23
C ASP A 55 -13.86 15.90 -11.03
N ARG A 56 -12.71 16.54 -11.04
CA ARG A 56 -11.49 16.05 -11.70
C ARG A 56 -10.80 14.96 -10.87
N VAL A 57 -10.68 15.15 -9.56
CA VAL A 57 -10.19 14.09 -8.65
C VAL A 57 -11.10 12.85 -8.78
N THR A 58 -12.43 13.05 -8.81
CA THR A 58 -13.40 11.98 -9.03
C THR A 58 -13.21 11.32 -10.41
N ALA A 59 -12.86 12.09 -11.45
CA ALA A 59 -12.60 11.50 -12.77
C ALA A 59 -11.35 10.60 -12.77
N HIS A 60 -10.30 10.97 -12.02
CA HIS A 60 -9.15 10.09 -11.80
C HIS A 60 -9.52 8.83 -11.02
N LEU A 61 -10.37 8.93 -9.98
CA LEU A 61 -10.88 7.75 -9.26
C LEU A 61 -11.68 6.82 -10.18
N ARG A 62 -12.56 7.38 -11.05
CA ARG A 62 -13.28 6.56 -12.04
C ARG A 62 -12.35 5.85 -12.99
N ALA A 63 -11.25 6.48 -13.38
CA ALA A 63 -10.24 5.85 -14.21
C ALA A 63 -9.54 4.68 -13.50
N LEU A 64 -9.19 4.84 -12.22
CA LEU A 64 -8.60 3.77 -11.41
C LEU A 64 -9.61 2.63 -11.13
N GLN A 65 -10.89 2.97 -10.89
CA GLN A 65 -11.95 1.95 -10.78
C GLN A 65 -12.10 1.15 -12.08
N GLN A 66 -12.16 1.83 -13.23
CA GLN A 66 -12.24 1.15 -14.52
C GLN A 66 -11.02 0.27 -14.77
N ILE A 67 -9.82 0.72 -14.40
CA ILE A 67 -8.60 -0.09 -14.49
C ILE A 67 -8.74 -1.36 -13.66
N ALA A 68 -9.24 -1.27 -12.43
CA ALA A 68 -9.48 -2.44 -11.60
C ALA A 68 -10.53 -3.37 -12.23
N ASP A 69 -11.67 -2.82 -12.67
CA ASP A 69 -12.77 -3.58 -13.27
C ASP A 69 -12.32 -4.35 -14.52
N ASP A 70 -11.43 -3.76 -15.32
CA ASP A 70 -10.86 -4.38 -16.52
C ASP A 70 -9.75 -5.40 -16.21
N ASN A 71 -9.31 -5.51 -14.94
CA ASN A 71 -8.20 -6.34 -14.50
C ASN A 71 -8.53 -7.12 -13.21
N ASP A 72 -9.51 -8.01 -13.29
CA ASP A 72 -9.92 -8.94 -12.21
C ASP A 72 -10.32 -8.25 -10.89
N GLY A 73 -10.75 -6.99 -10.95
CA GLY A 73 -11.23 -6.21 -9.81
C GLY A 73 -10.14 -5.67 -8.89
N THR A 74 -8.87 -5.65 -9.32
CA THR A 74 -7.76 -5.25 -8.45
C THR A 74 -6.69 -4.43 -9.20
N ARG A 75 -5.93 -3.63 -8.44
CA ARG A 75 -4.73 -2.90 -8.87
C ARG A 75 -3.49 -3.32 -8.07
N ALA A 76 -3.55 -4.51 -7.46
CA ALA A 76 -2.50 -5.03 -6.59
C ALA A 76 -1.15 -5.12 -7.30
N ALA A 77 -0.08 -4.86 -6.58
CA ALA A 77 1.28 -4.87 -7.10
C ALA A 77 1.60 -6.17 -7.87
N GLY A 78 2.26 -6.05 -9.03
CA GLY A 78 2.59 -7.16 -9.91
C GLY A 78 1.42 -7.71 -10.73
N THR A 79 0.26 -7.04 -10.75
CA THR A 79 -0.88 -7.40 -11.61
C THR A 79 -0.99 -6.48 -12.83
N PRO A 80 -1.71 -6.89 -13.88
CA PRO A 80 -2.00 -6.00 -15.01
C PRO A 80 -2.72 -4.71 -14.61
N GLY A 81 -3.57 -4.72 -13.56
CA GLY A 81 -4.23 -3.53 -13.04
C GLY A 81 -3.24 -2.53 -12.43
N ASN A 82 -2.21 -3.02 -11.74
CA ASN A 82 -1.12 -2.17 -11.26
C ASN A 82 -0.34 -1.55 -12.41
N ASP A 83 0.07 -2.33 -13.40
CA ASP A 83 0.77 -1.84 -14.58
C ASP A 83 -0.05 -0.78 -15.34
N ALA A 84 -1.36 -0.98 -15.47
CA ALA A 84 -2.26 -0.03 -16.11
C ALA A 84 -2.37 1.27 -15.31
N SER A 85 -2.41 1.21 -13.96
CA SER A 85 -2.41 2.38 -13.07
C SER A 85 -1.11 3.19 -13.21
N ILE A 86 0.04 2.51 -13.23
CA ILE A 86 1.35 3.11 -13.46
C ILE A 86 1.39 3.83 -14.83
N HIS A 87 0.91 3.18 -15.89
CA HIS A 87 0.86 3.77 -17.22
C HIS A 87 -0.07 4.98 -17.28
N TYR A 88 -1.21 4.94 -16.62
CA TYR A 88 -2.17 6.03 -16.53
C TYR A 88 -1.55 7.27 -15.88
N VAL A 89 -1.00 7.14 -14.68
CA VAL A 89 -0.41 8.25 -13.92
C VAL A 89 0.83 8.78 -14.64
N ALA A 90 1.77 7.92 -15.01
CA ALA A 90 2.99 8.33 -15.68
C ALA A 90 2.73 8.95 -17.06
N GLY A 91 1.71 8.48 -17.77
CA GLY A 91 1.28 9.05 -19.05
C GLY A 91 0.84 10.50 -18.91
N LEU A 92 -0.09 10.78 -17.99
CA LEU A 92 -0.62 12.13 -17.75
C LEU A 92 0.47 13.11 -17.29
N LEU A 93 1.38 12.68 -16.41
CA LEU A 93 2.48 13.51 -15.93
C LEU A 93 3.49 13.82 -17.07
N ARG A 94 3.79 12.85 -17.94
CA ARG A 94 4.63 13.09 -19.12
C ARG A 94 3.97 14.04 -20.12
N GLU A 95 2.67 13.87 -20.38
CA GLU A 95 1.89 14.78 -21.25
C GLU A 95 1.86 16.20 -20.68
N ALA A 96 1.79 16.36 -19.36
CA ALA A 96 1.89 17.65 -18.67
C ALA A 96 3.32 18.22 -18.64
N GLY A 97 4.32 17.48 -19.13
CA GLY A 97 5.70 17.95 -19.30
C GLY A 97 6.62 17.74 -18.11
N PHE A 98 6.24 16.98 -17.10
CA PHE A 98 7.11 16.62 -15.99
C PHE A 98 8.29 15.74 -16.43
N GLU A 99 9.37 15.74 -15.66
CA GLU A 99 10.43 14.73 -15.75
C GLU A 99 9.96 13.49 -15.01
N VAL A 100 9.63 12.42 -15.75
CA VAL A 100 9.00 11.22 -15.17
C VAL A 100 9.88 10.00 -15.36
N SER A 101 10.25 9.35 -14.25
CA SER A 101 10.88 8.05 -14.21
C SER A 101 9.96 7.00 -13.59
N THR A 102 10.19 5.74 -13.94
CA THR A 102 9.43 4.61 -13.41
C THR A 102 10.42 3.53 -12.96
N PRO A 103 11.17 3.77 -11.85
CA PRO A 103 12.15 2.79 -11.35
C PRO A 103 11.47 1.48 -11.00
N GLU A 104 12.08 0.39 -11.46
CA GLU A 104 11.64 -0.97 -11.23
C GLU A 104 12.33 -1.53 -9.98
N PHE A 105 11.57 -2.27 -9.17
CA PHE A 105 12.09 -3.01 -8.03
C PHE A 105 11.40 -4.37 -7.92
N SER A 106 12.03 -5.27 -7.17
CA SER A 106 11.50 -6.61 -6.97
C SER A 106 11.53 -6.99 -5.49
N TYR A 107 10.56 -7.76 -5.08
CA TYR A 107 10.46 -8.29 -3.72
C TYR A 107 9.87 -9.69 -3.73
N THR A 108 10.03 -10.40 -2.63
CA THR A 108 9.46 -11.73 -2.44
C THR A 108 8.10 -11.62 -1.76
N ARG A 109 7.04 -12.04 -2.45
CA ARG A 109 5.68 -12.15 -1.88
C ARG A 109 5.48 -13.54 -1.32
N PHE A 110 4.97 -13.61 -0.10
CA PHE A 110 4.53 -14.85 0.53
C PHE A 110 3.02 -14.82 0.74
N THR A 111 2.34 -15.83 0.24
CA THR A 111 0.89 -15.96 0.40
C THR A 111 0.54 -17.26 1.11
N VAL A 112 -0.50 -17.19 1.93
CA VAL A 112 -1.06 -18.33 2.64
C VAL A 112 -2.51 -18.51 2.19
N GLY A 113 -2.79 -19.64 1.60
CA GLY A 113 -4.15 -20.06 1.27
C GLY A 113 -4.84 -20.75 2.45
N SER A 114 -5.33 -21.95 2.22
CA SER A 114 -5.97 -22.72 3.30
C SER A 114 -4.94 -23.27 4.29
N VAL A 115 -5.22 -23.15 5.60
CA VAL A 115 -4.43 -23.78 6.66
C VAL A 115 -5.35 -24.55 7.58
N ARG A 116 -5.05 -25.84 7.76
CA ARG A 116 -5.68 -26.68 8.77
C ARG A 116 -4.63 -27.37 9.59
N PHE A 117 -4.66 -27.19 10.90
CA PHE A 117 -3.79 -27.86 11.85
C PHE A 117 -4.61 -28.55 12.93
N ALA A 118 -4.30 -29.82 13.20
CA ALA A 118 -5.04 -30.62 14.19
C ALA A 118 -4.10 -31.46 15.04
N ALA A 119 -4.46 -31.63 16.32
CA ALA A 119 -3.86 -32.53 17.29
C ALA A 119 -4.83 -33.67 17.56
N GLY A 120 -4.62 -34.83 16.91
CA GLY A 120 -5.59 -35.90 16.85
C GLY A 120 -6.87 -35.46 16.15
N ALA A 121 -8.02 -35.60 16.85
CA ALA A 121 -9.31 -35.16 16.33
C ALA A 121 -9.65 -33.66 16.59
N ALA A 122 -8.82 -32.97 17.35
CA ALA A 122 -9.08 -31.57 17.73
C ALA A 122 -8.36 -30.59 16.79
N ASP A 123 -9.10 -29.67 16.20
CA ASP A 123 -8.50 -28.55 15.47
C ASP A 123 -7.76 -27.61 16.46
N VAL A 124 -6.60 -27.14 16.05
CA VAL A 124 -5.74 -26.21 16.79
C VAL A 124 -5.52 -24.98 15.94
N LYS A 125 -5.71 -23.80 16.51
CA LYS A 125 -5.35 -22.56 15.80
C LYS A 125 -3.85 -22.47 15.66
N GLY A 126 -3.38 -22.30 14.43
CA GLY A 126 -1.98 -22.10 14.14
C GLY A 126 -1.82 -21.16 12.95
N ARG A 127 -0.65 -20.54 12.83
CA ARG A 127 -0.28 -19.67 11.71
C ARG A 127 0.99 -20.21 11.08
N MET A 128 1.03 -20.31 9.75
CA MET A 128 2.26 -20.62 9.03
C MET A 128 3.26 -19.48 9.25
N LEU A 129 4.53 -19.82 9.42
CA LEU A 129 5.58 -18.82 9.40
C LEU A 129 5.70 -18.27 7.98
N GLU A 130 5.94 -16.99 7.86
CA GLU A 130 6.20 -16.35 6.57
C GLU A 130 7.39 -17.02 5.89
N TYR A 131 7.29 -17.22 4.59
CA TYR A 131 8.20 -18.02 3.74
C TYR A 131 8.24 -19.53 4.01
N SER A 132 7.46 -20.06 4.95
CA SER A 132 7.41 -21.50 5.16
C SER A 132 6.77 -22.23 3.98
N VAL A 133 7.37 -23.33 3.55
CA VAL A 133 6.75 -24.20 2.54
C VAL A 133 5.43 -24.78 3.04
N GLY A 134 4.47 -24.92 2.14
CA GLY A 134 3.21 -25.62 2.39
C GLY A 134 3.37 -27.13 2.39
N THR A 135 2.25 -27.82 2.45
CA THR A 135 2.20 -29.29 2.42
C THR A 135 1.68 -29.80 1.06
N ARG A 136 2.19 -30.92 0.56
CA ARG A 136 1.68 -31.57 -0.67
C ARG A 136 0.37 -32.34 -0.47
N GLY A 137 -0.39 -31.98 0.54
CA GLY A 137 -1.56 -32.68 1.04
C GLY A 137 -1.45 -32.82 2.56
N PRO A 138 -2.42 -33.43 3.26
CA PRO A 138 -2.34 -33.58 4.71
C PRO A 138 -1.06 -34.33 5.14
N LEU A 139 -0.19 -33.64 5.89
CA LEU A 139 1.02 -34.20 6.50
C LEU A 139 0.69 -34.65 7.92
N THR A 140 0.71 -35.96 8.15
CA THR A 140 0.39 -36.55 9.46
C THR A 140 1.61 -37.25 10.05
N ALA A 141 2.00 -36.84 11.27
CA ALA A 141 3.10 -37.46 12.00
C ALA A 141 2.92 -37.23 13.52
N ARG A 142 3.62 -38.03 14.33
CA ARG A 142 3.63 -37.82 15.79
C ARG A 142 4.41 -36.58 16.18
N PRO A 143 4.05 -35.87 17.25
CA PRO A 143 4.89 -34.83 17.83
C PRO A 143 6.08 -35.42 18.60
N VAL A 144 7.21 -34.71 18.56
CA VAL A 144 8.36 -34.95 19.43
C VAL A 144 8.80 -33.60 20.00
N SER A 145 8.73 -33.48 21.32
CA SER A 145 9.21 -32.27 21.99
C SER A 145 10.73 -32.22 21.97
N VAL A 146 11.26 -31.07 21.57
CA VAL A 146 12.70 -30.78 21.64
C VAL A 146 12.96 -30.10 22.98
N PRO A 147 13.73 -30.71 23.89
CA PRO A 147 13.93 -30.17 25.24
C PRO A 147 14.66 -28.82 25.28
N ALA A 148 15.56 -28.63 24.33
CA ALA A 148 16.27 -27.36 24.10
C ALA A 148 15.52 -26.49 23.08
N ARG A 149 16.13 -25.36 22.70
CA ARG A 149 15.51 -24.41 21.76
C ARG A 149 15.67 -24.79 20.29
N GLY A 150 16.34 -25.91 19.98
CA GLY A 150 16.57 -26.36 18.60
C GLY A 150 17.60 -25.52 17.84
N CYS A 151 18.50 -24.86 18.57
CA CYS A 151 19.51 -23.99 17.98
C CYS A 151 20.73 -24.77 17.45
N GLU A 152 20.93 -26.00 17.93
CA GLU A 152 22.02 -26.89 17.51
C GLU A 152 21.47 -28.26 17.09
N ALA A 153 22.18 -28.94 16.19
CA ALA A 153 21.79 -30.28 15.74
C ALA A 153 21.70 -31.30 16.90
N ALA A 154 22.50 -31.10 17.96
CA ALA A 154 22.51 -31.93 19.14
C ALA A 154 21.27 -31.78 20.03
N ASP A 155 20.49 -30.73 19.86
CA ASP A 155 19.24 -30.48 20.60
C ASP A 155 18.15 -31.48 20.24
N PHE A 156 18.25 -32.14 19.09
CA PHE A 156 17.20 -32.97 18.54
C PHE A 156 17.37 -34.45 18.98
N PRO A 157 16.37 -35.00 19.65
CA PRO A 157 16.41 -36.42 20.01
C PRO A 157 16.31 -37.32 18.76
N ALA A 158 16.94 -38.48 18.78
CA ALA A 158 17.03 -39.38 17.63
C ALA A 158 15.65 -39.83 17.08
N ASP A 159 14.63 -39.79 17.92
CA ASP A 159 13.27 -40.18 17.57
C ASP A 159 12.47 -39.04 16.89
N VAL A 160 13.07 -37.84 16.67
CA VAL A 160 12.45 -36.77 15.88
C VAL A 160 12.33 -37.13 14.39
N ARG A 161 13.11 -38.12 13.96
CA ARG A 161 13.04 -38.59 12.57
C ARG A 161 11.63 -39.06 12.19
N GLY A 162 11.08 -38.46 11.12
CA GLY A 162 9.73 -38.72 10.63
C GLY A 162 8.62 -38.18 11.56
N ALA A 163 8.93 -37.23 12.43
CA ALA A 163 8.00 -36.62 13.38
C ALA A 163 7.92 -35.10 13.17
N PHE A 164 6.92 -34.45 13.75
CA PHE A 164 6.92 -33.00 13.96
C PHE A 164 7.81 -32.68 15.16
N ALA A 165 8.80 -31.81 14.95
CA ALA A 165 9.59 -31.24 16.03
C ALA A 165 8.80 -30.13 16.72
N VAL A 166 8.48 -30.26 17.98
CA VAL A 166 7.79 -29.24 18.78
C VAL A 166 8.84 -28.47 19.58
N ILE A 167 9.02 -27.20 19.25
CA ILE A 167 10.15 -26.36 19.71
C ILE A 167 9.60 -25.08 20.32
N ALA A 168 10.09 -24.69 21.49
CA ALA A 168 9.75 -23.39 22.06
C ALA A 168 10.47 -22.23 21.32
N ARG A 169 9.79 -21.09 21.20
CA ARG A 169 10.33 -19.83 20.68
C ARG A 169 11.55 -19.36 21.49
N GLY A 170 12.45 -18.59 20.85
CA GLY A 170 13.58 -17.88 21.47
C GLY A 170 14.96 -18.45 21.10
N GLU A 171 15.98 -17.71 21.49
CA GLU A 171 17.42 -17.93 21.39
C GLU A 171 18.02 -17.77 19.97
N CYS A 172 17.63 -18.54 18.98
CA CYS A 172 18.14 -18.48 17.62
C CYS A 172 17.01 -18.24 16.60
N THR A 173 17.40 -18.02 15.33
CA THR A 173 16.45 -17.75 14.25
C THR A 173 15.53 -18.94 13.98
N PHE A 174 14.37 -18.68 13.38
CA PHE A 174 13.45 -19.76 13.02
C PHE A 174 14.00 -20.61 11.88
N SER A 175 14.77 -20.02 10.96
CA SER A 175 15.46 -20.75 9.90
C SER A 175 16.52 -21.72 10.46
N ASP A 176 17.26 -21.33 11.50
CA ASP A 176 18.19 -22.23 12.18
C ASP A 176 17.48 -23.42 12.83
N LYS A 177 16.40 -23.16 13.56
CA LYS A 177 15.57 -24.23 14.17
C LYS A 177 15.08 -25.21 13.11
N ALA A 178 14.58 -24.69 12.00
CA ALA A 178 14.01 -25.51 10.95
C ALA A 178 15.06 -26.32 10.19
N ARG A 179 16.22 -25.73 9.88
CA ARG A 179 17.36 -26.44 9.24
C ARG A 179 17.89 -27.57 10.14
N ASN A 180 18.02 -27.29 11.43
CA ASN A 180 18.44 -28.31 12.39
C ASN A 180 17.42 -29.44 12.52
N ALA A 181 16.11 -29.10 12.58
CA ALA A 181 15.02 -30.09 12.59
C ALA A 181 15.02 -30.94 11.31
N GLN A 182 15.14 -30.30 10.14
CA GLN A 182 15.22 -31.00 8.86
C GLN A 182 16.44 -31.92 8.80
N SER A 183 17.61 -31.47 9.26
CA SER A 183 18.83 -32.26 9.30
C SER A 183 18.70 -33.47 10.24
N ALA A 184 17.95 -33.33 11.34
CA ALA A 184 17.62 -34.44 12.25
C ALA A 184 16.55 -35.40 11.66
N GLY A 185 15.92 -35.01 10.52
CA GLY A 185 14.94 -35.81 9.81
C GLY A 185 13.50 -35.56 10.25
N ALA A 186 13.18 -34.46 10.89
CA ALA A 186 11.81 -34.03 11.15
C ALA A 186 11.09 -33.78 9.81
N VAL A 187 9.75 -33.98 9.79
CA VAL A 187 8.91 -33.75 8.62
C VAL A 187 8.20 -32.39 8.67
N GLY A 188 8.26 -31.70 9.77
CA GLY A 188 7.73 -30.37 9.99
C GLY A 188 8.09 -29.85 11.38
N VAL A 189 7.88 -28.57 11.61
CA VAL A 189 8.17 -27.91 12.90
C VAL A 189 6.92 -27.21 13.41
N VAL A 190 6.65 -27.39 14.71
CA VAL A 190 5.67 -26.60 15.45
C VAL A 190 6.42 -25.71 16.42
N ILE A 191 6.35 -24.41 16.23
CA ILE A 191 6.86 -23.42 17.17
C ILE A 191 5.79 -23.19 18.24
N VAL A 192 6.15 -23.32 19.49
CA VAL A 192 5.32 -22.94 20.64
C VAL A 192 5.72 -21.52 21.04
N ASP A 193 4.78 -20.58 20.89
CA ASP A 193 4.99 -19.19 21.28
C ASP A 193 5.11 -19.03 22.82
N ASP A 194 5.57 -17.87 23.24
CA ASP A 194 5.67 -17.50 24.66
C ASP A 194 4.43 -16.76 25.17
N ALA A 195 3.46 -16.43 24.30
CA ALA A 195 2.17 -15.86 24.64
C ALA A 195 1.07 -16.93 24.70
N ASP A 196 0.10 -16.73 25.61
CA ASP A 196 -1.06 -17.63 25.77
C ASP A 196 -2.16 -17.34 24.75
N GLU A 197 -2.25 -16.11 24.27
CA GLU A 197 -3.25 -15.64 23.32
C GLU A 197 -2.58 -14.85 22.18
N GLY A 198 -3.27 -14.82 21.03
CA GLY A 198 -2.72 -14.22 19.82
C GLY A 198 -1.70 -15.14 19.13
N LEU A 199 -1.60 -15.04 17.83
CA LEU A 199 -0.61 -15.75 17.02
C LEU A 199 0.29 -14.71 16.36
N PRO A 200 1.60 -14.65 16.70
CA PRO A 200 2.51 -13.67 16.14
C PRO A 200 2.76 -13.93 14.67
N ASN A 201 3.08 -12.87 13.93
CA ASN A 201 3.70 -12.98 12.63
C ASN A 201 5.17 -13.34 12.84
N LEU A 202 5.54 -14.58 12.56
CA LEU A 202 6.91 -15.05 12.58
C LEU A 202 7.34 -15.33 11.15
N ARG A 203 8.62 -15.04 10.84
CA ARG A 203 9.15 -15.20 9.49
C ARG A 203 10.42 -16.04 9.48
N LEU A 204 10.67 -16.69 8.35
CA LEU A 204 11.95 -17.30 8.00
C LEU A 204 12.78 -16.28 7.21
N GLU A 205 14.09 -16.47 7.18
CA GLU A 205 14.95 -15.74 6.25
C GLU A 205 14.72 -16.30 4.83
N PRO A 206 14.32 -15.46 3.84
CA PRO A 206 13.93 -15.94 2.51
C PRO A 206 15.00 -16.73 1.78
N GLU A 207 16.27 -16.40 2.02
CA GLU A 207 17.43 -17.08 1.44
C GLU A 207 17.77 -18.43 2.10
N ASN A 208 17.15 -18.74 3.23
CA ASN A 208 17.43 -19.92 4.06
C ASN A 208 16.17 -20.72 4.41
N VAL A 209 15.21 -20.81 3.49
CA VAL A 209 13.95 -21.54 3.72
C VAL A 209 14.20 -23.07 3.68
N PRO A 210 13.87 -23.80 4.73
CA PRO A 210 13.93 -25.25 4.73
C PRO A 210 12.78 -25.90 3.96
N ASP A 211 12.97 -27.14 3.50
CA ASP A 211 11.98 -27.91 2.73
C ASP A 211 10.87 -28.56 3.60
N ILE A 212 10.79 -28.19 4.86
CA ILE A 212 9.76 -28.71 5.80
C ILE A 212 8.86 -27.59 6.31
N PRO A 213 7.52 -27.82 6.42
CA PRO A 213 6.60 -26.79 6.85
C PRO A 213 6.79 -26.40 8.33
N MET A 214 6.58 -25.13 8.61
CA MET A 214 6.60 -24.55 9.96
C MET A 214 5.30 -23.84 10.29
N ILE A 215 4.78 -24.15 11.47
CA ILE A 215 3.57 -23.52 12.02
C ILE A 215 3.83 -23.07 13.46
N VAL A 216 3.28 -21.92 13.84
CA VAL A 216 3.30 -21.45 15.24
C VAL A 216 1.95 -21.66 15.88
N VAL A 217 1.99 -22.04 17.15
CA VAL A 217 0.82 -22.19 18.05
C VAL A 217 1.05 -21.39 19.33
N THR A 218 -0.02 -21.07 20.05
CA THR A 218 0.07 -20.39 21.35
C THR A 218 0.70 -21.29 22.42
N ARG A 219 1.21 -20.70 23.50
CA ARG A 219 1.67 -21.44 24.69
C ARG A 219 0.54 -22.26 25.31
N ALA A 220 -0.68 -21.76 25.30
CA ALA A 220 -1.85 -22.45 25.81
C ALA A 220 -2.13 -23.79 25.10
N ASP A 221 -1.80 -23.89 23.81
CA ASP A 221 -1.97 -25.11 23.01
C ASP A 221 -0.80 -26.08 23.09
N ALA A 222 0.32 -25.74 23.73
CA ALA A 222 1.53 -26.57 23.82
C ALA A 222 1.27 -27.97 24.38
N GLY A 223 0.48 -28.06 25.45
CA GLY A 223 0.14 -29.35 26.08
C GLY A 223 -0.72 -30.25 25.19
N ARG A 224 -1.64 -29.65 24.43
CA ARG A 224 -2.48 -30.35 23.45
C ARG A 224 -1.64 -30.89 22.29
N VAL A 225 -0.75 -30.04 21.75
CA VAL A 225 0.13 -30.41 20.65
C VAL A 225 1.14 -31.46 21.05
N GLY A 226 1.88 -31.26 22.17
CA GLY A 226 2.92 -32.19 22.62
C GLY A 226 2.37 -33.51 23.16
N GLY A 227 1.13 -33.53 23.66
CA GLY A 227 0.45 -34.72 24.19
C GLY A 227 -0.35 -35.53 23.17
N ALA A 228 -0.49 -35.05 21.94
CA ALA A 228 -1.23 -35.76 20.90
C ALA A 228 -0.50 -37.02 20.43
N ARG A 229 -1.26 -38.01 19.96
CA ARG A 229 -0.67 -39.20 19.30
C ARG A 229 -0.12 -38.87 17.93
N GLU A 230 -0.80 -37.96 17.23
CA GLU A 230 -0.45 -37.46 15.90
C GLU A 230 -0.88 -36.03 15.73
N LEU A 231 -0.15 -35.30 14.88
CA LEU A 231 -0.49 -33.97 14.37
C LEU A 231 -0.76 -34.11 12.89
N THR A 232 -1.72 -33.33 12.40
CA THR A 232 -2.00 -33.24 10.95
C THR A 232 -1.95 -31.78 10.55
N LEU A 233 -1.08 -31.44 9.60
CA LEU A 233 -0.98 -30.13 8.97
C LEU A 233 -1.34 -30.26 7.48
N ALA A 234 -2.28 -29.44 7.04
CA ALA A 234 -2.54 -29.19 5.63
C ALA A 234 -2.47 -27.68 5.41
N ALA A 235 -1.54 -27.23 4.61
CA ALA A 235 -1.32 -25.81 4.38
C ALA A 235 -0.92 -25.57 2.91
N GLU A 236 -1.56 -24.57 2.32
CA GLU A 236 -1.21 -24.06 1.01
C GLU A 236 -0.45 -22.75 1.19
N THR A 237 0.78 -22.70 0.70
CA THR A 237 1.60 -21.49 0.68
C THR A 237 2.22 -21.31 -0.69
N ALA A 238 2.43 -20.07 -1.09
CA ALA A 238 3.19 -19.74 -2.29
C ALA A 238 4.20 -18.63 -1.96
N THR A 239 5.35 -18.73 -2.59
CA THR A 239 6.40 -17.71 -2.55
C THR A 239 6.72 -17.33 -3.98
N GLU A 240 6.56 -16.06 -4.31
CA GLU A 240 6.68 -15.56 -5.67
C GLU A 240 7.61 -14.33 -5.69
N GLN A 241 8.40 -14.22 -6.74
CA GLN A 241 9.15 -13.00 -7.01
C GLN A 241 8.26 -12.04 -7.77
N ILE A 242 7.93 -10.92 -7.15
CA ILE A 242 7.12 -9.86 -7.75
C ILE A 242 8.03 -8.75 -8.23
N THR A 243 7.76 -8.23 -9.41
CA THR A 243 8.41 -7.04 -9.95
C THR A 243 7.35 -5.99 -10.24
N THR A 244 7.56 -4.78 -9.76
CA THR A 244 6.69 -3.63 -9.99
C THR A 244 7.51 -2.34 -10.09
N ARG A 245 6.87 -1.18 -10.11
CA ARG A 245 7.51 0.13 -10.30
C ARG A 245 6.89 1.19 -9.42
N ASN A 246 7.72 2.13 -9.00
CA ASN A 246 7.25 3.43 -8.55
C ASN A 246 7.06 4.38 -9.76
N VAL A 247 6.25 5.44 -9.61
CA VAL A 247 6.26 6.57 -10.54
C VAL A 247 6.82 7.77 -9.81
N ILE A 248 7.92 8.31 -10.30
CA ILE A 248 8.53 9.51 -9.74
C ILE A 248 8.47 10.62 -10.79
N ALA A 249 7.86 11.74 -10.45
CA ALA A 249 7.76 12.91 -11.32
C ALA A 249 8.34 14.14 -10.65
N GLU A 250 9.06 14.95 -11.40
CA GLU A 250 9.67 16.19 -10.90
C GLU A 250 9.31 17.40 -11.75
N THR A 251 9.20 18.56 -11.10
CA THR A 251 9.18 19.83 -11.79
C THR A 251 10.53 20.12 -12.43
N ARG A 252 10.51 20.85 -13.55
CA ARG A 252 11.74 21.28 -14.28
C ARG A 252 12.39 22.50 -13.65
N THR A 253 11.62 23.23 -12.85
CA THR A 253 12.04 24.44 -12.12
C THR A 253 12.22 24.12 -10.64
N GLY A 254 12.77 25.08 -9.91
CA GLY A 254 13.12 24.94 -8.51
C GLY A 254 14.50 24.33 -8.27
N SER A 255 15.03 24.55 -7.07
CA SER A 255 16.37 24.08 -6.68
C SER A 255 16.40 22.56 -6.52
N PRO A 256 17.30 21.85 -7.20
CA PRO A 256 17.46 20.40 -7.00
C PRO A 256 18.06 20.05 -5.62
N ASP A 257 18.64 21.03 -4.93
CA ASP A 257 19.24 20.83 -3.59
C ASP A 257 18.24 21.06 -2.46
N ASP A 258 16.99 21.49 -2.78
CA ASP A 258 15.93 21.75 -1.82
C ASP A 258 14.59 21.25 -2.40
N VAL A 259 14.29 19.99 -2.16
CA VAL A 259 13.18 19.25 -2.79
C VAL A 259 12.03 19.09 -1.80
N VAL A 260 10.86 19.57 -2.16
CA VAL A 260 9.60 19.28 -1.48
C VAL A 260 8.98 18.04 -2.12
N MET A 261 8.75 16.99 -1.35
CA MET A 261 8.22 15.76 -1.89
C MET A 261 6.84 15.44 -1.31
N ALA A 262 5.93 14.97 -2.15
CA ALA A 262 4.63 14.44 -1.75
C ALA A 262 4.42 13.07 -2.39
N GLY A 263 3.74 12.17 -1.69
CA GLY A 263 3.51 10.83 -2.20
C GLY A 263 2.20 10.20 -1.74
N ALA A 264 1.77 9.22 -2.52
CA ALA A 264 0.63 8.36 -2.28
C ALA A 264 0.91 6.99 -2.92
N HIS A 265 0.44 5.89 -2.35
CA HIS A 265 0.61 4.61 -3.04
C HIS A 265 -0.43 4.44 -4.16
N LEU A 266 -0.07 3.60 -5.12
CA LEU A 266 -0.84 3.42 -6.34
C LEU A 266 -1.39 2.01 -6.49
N ASP A 267 -0.86 1.05 -5.77
CA ASP A 267 -1.39 -0.30 -5.71
C ASP A 267 -2.61 -0.39 -4.79
N SER A 268 -3.28 -1.50 -4.82
CA SER A 268 -4.35 -1.90 -3.90
C SER A 268 -4.04 -3.27 -3.32
N VAL A 269 -4.80 -3.68 -2.31
CA VAL A 269 -4.86 -5.10 -1.93
C VAL A 269 -5.38 -5.95 -3.08
N SER A 270 -5.05 -7.25 -3.09
CA SER A 270 -5.58 -8.19 -4.09
C SER A 270 -7.08 -8.46 -3.96
N ALA A 271 -7.68 -8.11 -2.82
CA ALA A 271 -9.08 -8.37 -2.53
C ALA A 271 -10.05 -7.38 -3.18
N GLY A 272 -9.58 -6.21 -3.64
CA GLY A 272 -10.46 -5.17 -4.16
C GLY A 272 -9.77 -4.10 -4.99
N PRO A 273 -10.54 -3.14 -5.51
CA PRO A 273 -10.04 -2.08 -6.37
C PRO A 273 -9.23 -1.02 -5.64
N GLY A 274 -9.37 -0.86 -4.31
CA GLY A 274 -8.61 0.09 -3.51
C GLY A 274 -8.87 1.55 -3.92
N ILE A 275 -10.13 1.99 -3.94
CA ILE A 275 -10.45 3.32 -4.47
C ILE A 275 -10.31 4.40 -3.41
N ASP A 276 -10.69 4.13 -2.16
CA ASP A 276 -10.28 4.99 -1.06
C ASP A 276 -8.84 4.68 -0.64
N ASP A 277 -8.48 3.41 -0.57
CA ASP A 277 -7.16 2.90 -0.19
C ASP A 277 -6.36 2.36 -1.40
N ASN A 278 -5.48 3.13 -2.11
CA ASN A 278 -5.28 4.57 -1.94
C ASN A 278 -5.44 5.28 -3.29
N GLY A 279 -6.51 4.93 -4.01
CA GLY A 279 -6.91 5.69 -5.20
C GLY A 279 -7.19 7.16 -4.85
N SER A 280 -7.75 7.44 -3.66
CA SER A 280 -8.10 8.78 -3.19
C SER A 280 -6.88 9.68 -3.04
N GLY A 281 -5.83 9.24 -2.35
CA GLY A 281 -4.57 9.97 -2.23
C GLY A 281 -3.85 10.11 -3.57
N ALA A 282 -3.80 9.04 -4.38
CA ALA A 282 -3.17 9.06 -5.69
C ALA A 282 -3.87 10.03 -6.65
N ALA A 283 -5.20 10.07 -6.67
CA ALA A 283 -5.98 10.99 -7.51
C ALA A 283 -5.80 12.45 -7.07
N ALA A 284 -5.83 12.73 -5.75
CA ALA A 284 -5.58 14.05 -5.19
C ALA A 284 -4.17 14.54 -5.52
N LEU A 285 -3.17 13.69 -5.36
CA LEU A 285 -1.77 13.99 -5.68
C LEU A 285 -1.57 14.27 -7.17
N LEU A 286 -2.18 13.45 -8.04
CA LEU A 286 -2.11 13.61 -9.48
C LEU A 286 -2.74 14.94 -9.94
N GLU A 287 -3.96 15.26 -9.48
CA GLU A 287 -4.59 16.54 -9.82
C GLU A 287 -3.78 17.71 -9.28
N THR A 288 -3.23 17.61 -8.06
CA THR A 288 -2.34 18.64 -7.48
C THR A 288 -1.11 18.86 -8.36
N ALA A 289 -0.46 17.79 -8.85
CA ALA A 289 0.67 17.89 -9.76
C ALA A 289 0.28 18.59 -11.07
N LEU A 290 -0.84 18.17 -11.68
CA LEU A 290 -1.33 18.73 -12.93
C LEU A 290 -1.69 20.23 -12.79
N ARG A 291 -2.26 20.65 -11.64
CA ARG A 291 -2.60 22.05 -11.36
C ARG A 291 -1.38 22.90 -11.03
N LEU A 292 -0.36 22.35 -10.38
CA LEU A 292 0.92 23.02 -10.16
C LEU A 292 1.65 23.21 -11.49
N GLY A 293 1.62 22.22 -12.37
CA GLY A 293 2.34 22.21 -13.64
C GLY A 293 3.81 21.81 -13.53
N SER A 294 4.41 21.49 -14.67
CA SER A 294 5.78 20.96 -14.73
C SER A 294 6.89 22.04 -14.60
N SER A 295 6.52 23.32 -14.67
CA SER A 295 7.51 24.41 -14.62
C SER A 295 6.96 25.62 -13.83
N PRO A 296 6.52 25.40 -12.57
CA PRO A 296 6.00 26.47 -11.73
C PRO A 296 7.11 27.48 -11.38
N ASP A 297 6.73 28.74 -11.16
CA ASP A 297 7.65 29.76 -10.65
C ASP A 297 7.75 29.65 -9.11
N VAL A 298 8.51 28.67 -8.66
CA VAL A 298 8.76 28.39 -7.24
C VAL A 298 10.24 28.13 -7.00
N PRO A 299 10.78 28.51 -5.83
CA PRO A 299 12.20 28.33 -5.52
C PRO A 299 12.57 26.87 -5.26
N GLN A 300 11.67 26.04 -4.70
CA GLN A 300 11.93 24.65 -4.39
C GLN A 300 11.50 23.73 -5.55
N ARG A 301 12.30 22.69 -5.82
CA ARG A 301 11.87 21.60 -6.71
C ARG A 301 10.78 20.80 -6.04
N VAL A 302 9.74 20.45 -6.80
CA VAL A 302 8.66 19.59 -6.30
C VAL A 302 8.77 18.21 -6.94
N ARG A 303 8.74 17.18 -6.09
CA ARG A 303 8.79 15.78 -6.49
C ARG A 303 7.52 15.06 -6.03
N PHE A 304 6.93 14.30 -6.94
CA PHE A 304 5.74 13.48 -6.70
C PHE A 304 6.14 12.01 -6.76
N GLY A 305 5.81 11.25 -5.71
CA GLY A 305 6.00 9.81 -5.64
C GLY A 305 4.66 9.08 -5.66
N PHE A 306 4.48 8.16 -6.62
CA PHE A 306 3.36 7.21 -6.58
C PHE A 306 3.98 5.84 -6.37
N TRP A 307 3.72 5.30 -5.18
CA TRP A 307 4.41 4.13 -4.70
C TRP A 307 3.74 2.86 -5.20
N GLY A 308 4.52 1.86 -5.53
CA GLY A 308 4.06 0.50 -5.80
C GLY A 308 4.32 -0.39 -4.60
N ALA A 309 3.43 -1.38 -4.39
CA ALA A 309 3.57 -2.37 -3.34
C ALA A 309 3.68 -1.80 -1.90
N GLU A 310 2.89 -0.77 -1.61
CA GLU A 310 2.67 -0.29 -0.24
C GLU A 310 2.02 -1.38 0.60
N GLU A 311 0.97 -2.00 0.05
CA GLU A 311 0.18 -3.09 0.65
C GLU A 311 1.00 -4.37 0.95
N GLU A 312 2.21 -4.41 0.43
CA GLU A 312 3.21 -5.46 0.65
C GLU A 312 4.34 -4.95 1.56
N TYR A 313 3.99 -4.26 2.65
CA TYR A 313 4.92 -3.70 3.63
C TYR A 313 5.78 -2.54 3.10
N LEU A 314 5.16 -1.57 2.41
CA LEU A 314 5.79 -0.32 1.96
C LEU A 314 6.98 -0.54 1.01
N ARG A 315 6.98 -1.64 0.20
CA ARG A 315 8.15 -2.05 -0.59
C ARG A 315 8.66 -0.95 -1.51
N GLY A 316 7.77 -0.22 -2.17
CA GLY A 316 8.15 0.83 -3.12
C GLY A 316 8.81 2.04 -2.48
N SER A 317 8.27 2.54 -1.39
CA SER A 317 8.85 3.68 -0.69
C SER A 317 10.17 3.32 0.03
N TRP A 318 10.27 2.10 0.61
CA TRP A 318 11.54 1.60 1.17
C TRP A 318 12.61 1.42 0.10
N ASP A 319 12.26 0.82 -1.06
CA ASP A 319 13.19 0.68 -2.18
C ASP A 319 13.69 2.04 -2.65
N TYR A 320 12.77 3.01 -2.80
CA TYR A 320 13.12 4.35 -3.21
C TYR A 320 14.09 5.02 -2.24
N VAL A 321 13.75 5.10 -0.96
CA VAL A 321 14.56 5.81 0.05
C VAL A 321 15.89 5.10 0.28
N GLY A 322 15.90 3.76 0.36
CA GLY A 322 17.09 2.96 0.60
C GLY A 322 18.13 2.99 -0.55
N ASN A 323 17.66 3.29 -1.77
CA ASN A 323 18.55 3.41 -2.93
C ASN A 323 18.96 4.86 -3.24
N LEU A 324 18.50 5.86 -2.47
CA LEU A 324 18.94 7.23 -2.65
C LEU A 324 20.40 7.40 -2.23
N ARG A 325 21.16 8.16 -3.04
CA ARG A 325 22.48 8.62 -2.62
C ARG A 325 22.33 9.60 -1.45
N ALA A 326 23.30 9.64 -0.57
CA ALA A 326 23.28 10.52 0.60
C ALA A 326 23.02 12.00 0.24
N GLU A 327 23.50 12.47 -0.90
CA GLU A 327 23.26 13.83 -1.40
C GLU A 327 21.81 14.05 -1.83
N ASP A 328 21.20 13.07 -2.53
CA ASP A 328 19.80 13.12 -2.97
C ASP A 328 18.84 13.03 -1.79
N LEU A 329 19.14 12.17 -0.81
CA LEU A 329 18.38 12.08 0.44
C LEU A 329 18.45 13.39 1.25
N ARG A 330 19.63 14.03 1.30
CA ARG A 330 19.80 15.31 1.97
C ARG A 330 19.06 16.44 1.25
N ALA A 331 18.91 16.36 -0.06
CA ALA A 331 18.16 17.34 -0.84
C ALA A 331 16.67 17.34 -0.47
N ILE A 332 16.09 16.20 -0.04
CA ILE A 332 14.68 16.15 0.38
C ILE A 332 14.49 16.97 1.66
N ALA A 333 13.73 18.05 1.55
CA ALA A 333 13.41 18.95 2.65
C ALA A 333 12.41 18.33 3.62
N LEU A 334 11.34 17.77 3.04
CA LEU A 334 10.23 17.14 3.76
C LEU A 334 9.47 16.20 2.83
N TYR A 335 8.66 15.33 3.42
CA TYR A 335 7.76 14.43 2.72
C TYR A 335 6.31 14.60 3.22
N LEU A 336 5.37 14.78 2.29
CA LEU A 336 3.93 14.86 2.54
C LEU A 336 3.30 13.53 2.13
N ASN A 337 2.68 12.83 3.07
CA ASN A 337 1.99 11.56 2.84
C ASN A 337 0.50 11.78 2.63
N LEU A 338 -0.04 11.20 1.57
CA LEU A 338 -1.47 11.24 1.26
C LEU A 338 -2.00 9.82 1.16
N ASP A 339 -2.76 9.42 2.16
CA ASP A 339 -3.24 8.04 2.25
C ASP A 339 -4.65 8.02 2.83
N MET A 340 -5.59 7.42 2.07
CA MET A 340 -7.01 7.34 2.40
C MET A 340 -7.60 8.72 2.75
N LEU A 341 -7.97 9.49 1.74
CA LEU A 341 -8.44 10.87 1.90
C LEU A 341 -9.97 11.03 1.85
N GLY A 342 -10.73 9.94 1.60
CA GLY A 342 -12.17 9.99 1.35
C GLY A 342 -12.99 8.90 2.04
N SER A 343 -12.62 8.47 3.24
CA SER A 343 -13.30 7.37 3.95
C SER A 343 -14.78 7.66 4.22
N PRO A 344 -15.70 6.70 4.00
CA PRO A 344 -17.15 6.94 3.98
C PRO A 344 -17.75 7.31 5.34
N ASN A 345 -17.11 6.98 6.42
CA ASN A 345 -17.42 7.45 7.78
C ASN A 345 -16.24 8.26 8.34
N GLY A 346 -15.51 8.93 7.47
CA GLY A 346 -14.21 9.54 7.72
C GLY A 346 -14.23 10.78 8.59
N GLY A 347 -13.06 11.34 8.80
CA GLY A 347 -12.80 12.60 9.48
C GLY A 347 -11.59 13.29 8.88
N TYR A 348 -11.07 14.27 9.59
CA TYR A 348 -9.90 15.03 9.17
C TYR A 348 -8.78 14.80 10.17
N PHE A 349 -7.73 14.10 9.73
CA PHE A 349 -6.57 13.83 10.55
C PHE A 349 -5.31 14.37 9.90
N THR A 350 -4.40 14.84 10.75
CA THR A 350 -3.01 15.14 10.37
C THR A 350 -2.08 14.21 11.11
N LEU A 351 -0.96 13.82 10.47
CA LEU A 351 0.11 13.11 11.16
C LEU A 351 0.67 13.98 12.29
N ASP A 352 0.74 13.41 13.51
CA ASP A 352 1.21 14.05 14.74
C ASP A 352 2.72 14.23 14.72
N GLY A 353 3.17 15.40 14.25
CA GLY A 353 4.59 15.69 14.08
C GLY A 353 5.34 15.96 15.39
N ASP A 354 4.64 16.37 16.46
CA ASP A 354 5.23 16.74 17.75
C ASP A 354 4.88 15.78 18.91
N ASP A 355 4.14 14.69 18.62
CA ASP A 355 3.62 13.73 19.61
C ASP A 355 2.73 14.38 20.66
N SER A 356 1.97 15.41 20.26
CA SER A 356 1.08 16.13 21.18
C SER A 356 -0.10 15.27 21.66
N ALA A 357 -0.59 14.35 20.82
CA ALA A 357 -1.62 13.39 21.18
C ALA A 357 -1.11 12.24 22.07
N ARG A 358 0.19 11.96 22.08
CA ARG A 358 0.85 10.90 22.87
C ARG A 358 0.23 9.52 22.61
N ALA A 359 -0.02 9.24 21.32
CA ALA A 359 -0.64 7.97 20.92
C ALA A 359 0.35 6.80 20.86
N GLY A 360 1.67 7.09 20.83
CA GLY A 360 2.71 6.07 21.03
C GLY A 360 3.81 6.00 19.96
N GLY A 361 3.65 6.68 18.80
CA GLY A 361 4.65 6.70 17.72
C GLY A 361 5.86 7.58 18.01
N GLY A 362 5.69 8.53 18.92
CA GLY A 362 6.71 9.53 19.22
C GLY A 362 6.77 10.67 18.21
N ALA A 363 7.52 11.74 18.54
CA ALA A 363 7.67 12.88 17.66
C ALA A 363 8.48 12.55 16.40
N GLY A 364 8.07 13.12 15.27
CA GLY A 364 8.81 13.03 14.02
C GLY A 364 10.16 13.77 14.05
N PRO A 365 10.99 13.62 13.00
CA PRO A 365 12.20 14.41 12.83
C PRO A 365 11.91 15.92 12.88
N ALA A 366 12.92 16.70 13.27
CA ALA A 366 12.81 18.15 13.40
C ALA A 366 12.19 18.78 12.14
N GLY A 367 11.10 19.53 12.30
CA GLY A 367 10.30 20.09 11.21
C GLY A 367 8.99 19.34 10.91
N SER A 368 8.78 18.12 11.42
CA SER A 368 7.50 17.43 11.30
C SER A 368 6.36 18.18 11.98
N ASP A 369 6.63 18.76 13.15
CA ASP A 369 5.75 19.69 13.86
C ASP A 369 5.36 20.93 13.02
N ALA A 370 6.29 21.41 12.20
CA ALA A 370 6.01 22.53 11.29
C ALA A 370 5.07 22.11 10.14
N VAL A 371 5.25 20.89 9.62
CA VAL A 371 4.36 20.35 8.57
C VAL A 371 2.94 20.17 9.11
N GLU A 372 2.80 19.60 10.30
CA GLU A 372 1.52 19.47 10.98
C GLU A 372 0.82 20.83 11.14
N ARG A 373 1.55 21.86 11.65
CA ARG A 373 0.99 23.21 11.80
C ARG A 373 0.49 23.81 10.49
N VAL A 374 1.13 23.52 9.36
CA VAL A 374 0.67 24.01 8.05
C VAL A 374 -0.67 23.37 7.69
N PHE A 375 -0.83 22.05 7.88
CA PHE A 375 -2.11 21.40 7.67
C PHE A 375 -3.18 21.92 8.63
N ARG A 376 -2.89 22.03 9.93
CA ARG A 376 -3.84 22.55 10.92
C ARG A 376 -4.30 23.95 10.58
N ARG A 377 -3.41 24.83 10.12
CA ARG A 377 -3.77 26.19 9.68
C ARG A 377 -4.81 26.16 8.56
N PHE A 378 -4.64 25.27 7.55
CA PHE A 378 -5.63 25.15 6.48
C PHE A 378 -7.02 24.83 7.00
N PHE A 379 -7.14 23.92 7.96
CA PHE A 379 -8.41 23.54 8.58
C PHE A 379 -8.96 24.63 9.49
N ASP A 380 -8.12 25.24 10.32
CA ASP A 380 -8.50 26.32 11.24
C ASP A 380 -9.06 27.54 10.50
N GLU A 381 -8.45 27.96 9.40
CA GLU A 381 -8.92 29.06 8.57
C GLU A 381 -10.32 28.80 7.95
N ARG A 382 -10.72 27.54 7.89
CA ARG A 382 -12.03 27.10 7.38
C ARG A 382 -13.02 26.70 8.50
N GLY A 383 -12.60 26.77 9.76
CA GLY A 383 -13.39 26.36 10.90
C GLY A 383 -13.67 24.87 10.94
N ILE A 384 -12.80 24.05 10.35
CA ILE A 384 -12.90 22.60 10.35
C ILE A 384 -12.05 22.05 11.47
N SER A 385 -12.64 21.23 12.34
CA SER A 385 -11.90 20.55 13.41
C SER A 385 -11.04 19.44 12.79
N VAL A 386 -9.79 19.37 13.20
CA VAL A 386 -8.82 18.34 12.82
C VAL A 386 -8.31 17.62 14.06
N ALA A 387 -8.05 16.33 13.98
CA ALA A 387 -7.42 15.55 15.02
C ALA A 387 -6.06 15.02 14.58
N ASP A 388 -5.27 14.58 15.55
CA ASP A 388 -3.98 13.95 15.28
C ASP A 388 -4.16 12.45 15.00
N THR A 389 -3.29 11.95 14.14
CA THR A 389 -3.06 10.51 13.98
C THR A 389 -1.57 10.22 14.14
N ASP A 390 -1.28 9.07 14.74
CA ASP A 390 0.06 8.70 15.16
C ASP A 390 1.01 8.43 13.99
N LEU A 391 2.31 8.67 14.20
CA LEU A 391 3.39 8.25 13.31
C LEU A 391 3.77 6.77 13.60
N ASP A 392 2.83 5.87 13.39
CA ASP A 392 2.95 4.44 13.70
C ASP A 392 3.70 3.61 12.65
N GLY A 393 4.09 4.23 11.53
CA GLY A 393 4.86 3.59 10.46
C GLY A 393 4.03 2.74 9.50
N ARG A 394 2.72 2.89 9.46
CA ARG A 394 1.81 2.07 8.64
C ARG A 394 1.60 2.60 7.22
N SER A 395 2.27 3.65 6.79
CA SER A 395 2.18 4.19 5.44
C SER A 395 3.53 4.67 4.93
N ASP A 396 3.62 5.07 3.69
CA ASP A 396 4.84 5.40 2.92
C ASP A 396 5.71 6.51 3.50
N TYR A 397 5.25 7.21 4.54
CA TYR A 397 6.10 8.12 5.30
C TYR A 397 7.18 7.40 6.13
N ALA A 398 7.00 6.10 6.43
CA ALA A 398 7.87 5.36 7.34
C ALA A 398 9.36 5.34 6.93
N PRO A 399 9.75 5.04 5.68
CA PRO A 399 11.16 5.09 5.30
C PRO A 399 11.74 6.50 5.34
N PHE A 400 10.95 7.54 5.05
CA PHE A 400 11.37 8.94 5.17
C PHE A 400 11.58 9.33 6.63
N LEU A 401 10.66 8.92 7.52
CA LEU A 401 10.77 9.07 8.97
C LEU A 401 12.05 8.42 9.49
N ALA A 402 12.30 7.16 9.12
CA ALA A 402 13.50 6.41 9.50
C ALA A 402 14.80 7.06 9.00
N ALA A 403 14.73 7.67 7.80
CA ALA A 403 15.85 8.40 7.21
C ALA A 403 16.07 9.81 7.84
N GLY A 404 15.24 10.23 8.79
CA GLY A 404 15.34 11.55 9.44
C GLY A 404 14.81 12.70 8.56
N VAL A 405 13.96 12.41 7.56
CA VAL A 405 13.25 13.43 6.77
C VAL A 405 12.04 13.90 7.57
N PRO A 406 11.79 15.21 7.73
CA PRO A 406 10.53 15.71 8.28
C PRO A 406 9.35 15.17 7.50
N VAL A 407 8.36 14.63 8.19
CA VAL A 407 7.15 14.06 7.56
C VAL A 407 5.90 14.73 8.11
N GLY A 408 4.87 14.75 7.30
CA GLY A 408 3.52 15.09 7.70
C GLY A 408 2.56 14.55 6.64
N GLY A 409 1.27 14.63 6.87
CA GLY A 409 0.31 14.07 5.92
C GLY A 409 -1.11 14.19 6.39
N LEU A 410 -2.00 13.68 5.57
CA LEU A 410 -3.45 13.66 5.77
C LEU A 410 -3.97 12.22 5.75
N PHE A 411 -5.02 12.01 6.52
CA PHE A 411 -5.70 10.73 6.63
C PHE A 411 -7.18 10.96 6.96
N SER A 412 -8.07 10.12 6.51
CA SER A 412 -9.50 10.20 6.81
C SER A 412 -10.02 9.08 7.72
N GLY A 413 -9.16 8.11 8.04
CA GLY A 413 -9.42 6.98 8.93
C GLY A 413 -9.65 5.67 8.18
N ALA A 414 -9.18 4.56 8.69
CA ALA A 414 -9.31 3.21 8.13
C ALA A 414 -10.16 2.29 9.02
N ASP A 415 -9.55 1.25 9.59
CA ASP A 415 -10.19 0.20 10.37
C ASP A 415 -10.52 0.59 11.83
N GLY A 416 -10.07 1.75 12.29
CA GLY A 416 -10.45 2.31 13.58
C GLY A 416 -11.93 2.67 13.65
N GLU A 417 -12.52 2.60 14.84
CA GLU A 417 -13.93 2.98 15.08
C GLU A 417 -14.05 4.45 15.45
N LYS A 418 -14.95 5.17 14.78
CA LYS A 418 -15.25 6.56 15.08
C LYS A 418 -15.86 6.70 16.49
N SER A 419 -15.28 7.54 17.33
CA SER A 419 -15.82 7.83 18.66
C SER A 419 -17.04 8.73 18.60
N GLU A 420 -17.78 8.82 19.73
CA GLU A 420 -18.90 9.76 19.85
C GLU A 420 -18.43 11.23 19.74
N GLU A 421 -17.23 11.53 20.20
CA GLU A 421 -16.64 12.88 20.10
C GLU A 421 -16.33 13.21 18.64
N GLN A 422 -15.69 12.31 17.92
CA GLN A 422 -15.40 12.47 16.50
C GLN A 422 -16.69 12.56 15.65
N ALA A 423 -17.72 11.80 16.01
CA ALA A 423 -19.02 11.93 15.34
C ALA A 423 -19.71 13.29 15.61
N ARG A 424 -19.46 13.91 16.76
CA ARG A 424 -19.90 15.29 17.01
C ARG A 424 -19.11 16.33 16.22
N MET A 425 -17.83 16.06 15.98
CA MET A 425 -16.94 16.95 15.22
C MET A 425 -17.23 16.92 13.72
N TRP A 426 -17.39 15.74 13.15
CA TRP A 426 -17.40 15.52 11.69
C TRP A 426 -18.68 14.86 11.17
N GLY A 427 -19.66 14.55 12.03
CA GLY A 427 -20.81 13.74 11.64
C GLY A 427 -20.46 12.25 11.53
N GLY A 428 -21.30 11.51 10.82
CA GLY A 428 -21.12 10.07 10.66
C GLY A 428 -21.68 9.26 11.83
N LYS A 429 -21.22 8.00 11.96
CA LYS A 429 -21.79 7.02 12.90
C LYS A 429 -20.73 6.60 13.93
N PRO A 430 -20.92 6.87 15.24
CA PRO A 430 -20.02 6.38 16.27
C PRO A 430 -20.11 4.86 16.42
N GLY A 431 -19.01 4.21 16.83
CA GLY A 431 -18.91 2.76 16.97
C GLY A 431 -18.89 2.00 15.63
N VAL A 432 -18.74 2.71 14.52
CA VAL A 432 -18.55 2.15 13.18
C VAL A 432 -17.18 2.55 12.70
N ARG A 433 -16.49 1.68 11.98
CA ARG A 433 -15.20 1.98 11.37
C ARG A 433 -15.25 3.24 10.54
N PHE A 434 -14.13 3.97 10.46
CA PHE A 434 -14.02 5.11 9.56
C PHE A 434 -14.21 4.66 8.11
N ASP A 435 -13.55 3.56 7.74
CA ASP A 435 -13.86 2.86 6.49
C ASP A 435 -14.20 1.37 6.73
N PRO A 436 -15.49 1.01 6.62
CA PRO A 436 -15.90 -0.38 6.70
C PRO A 436 -15.51 -1.21 5.48
N ASN A 437 -15.04 -0.57 4.39
CA ASN A 437 -14.64 -1.21 3.14
C ASN A 437 -13.12 -1.46 3.05
N TYR A 438 -12.36 -0.93 3.99
CA TYR A 438 -10.90 -1.05 4.06
C TYR A 438 -10.43 -2.49 3.82
N HIS A 439 -9.55 -2.69 2.83
CA HIS A 439 -9.00 -3.97 2.37
C HIS A 439 -10.06 -4.98 1.90
N ARG A 440 -11.12 -4.52 1.22
CA ARG A 440 -12.21 -5.36 0.73
C ARG A 440 -12.53 -5.08 -0.74
N ASP A 441 -13.26 -6.00 -1.34
CA ASP A 441 -13.86 -5.85 -2.67
C ASP A 441 -14.88 -4.71 -2.77
N SER A 442 -15.40 -4.26 -1.64
CA SER A 442 -16.31 -3.14 -1.54
C SER A 442 -15.62 -1.77 -1.47
N ASP A 443 -14.29 -1.67 -1.45
CA ASP A 443 -13.58 -0.39 -1.56
C ASP A 443 -13.64 0.16 -2.99
N THR A 444 -14.81 0.65 -3.35
CA THR A 444 -15.17 1.15 -4.68
C THR A 444 -15.50 2.62 -4.63
N ILE A 445 -15.58 3.26 -5.80
CA ILE A 445 -15.92 4.67 -5.93
C ILE A 445 -17.29 5.04 -5.32
N ASP A 446 -18.22 4.09 -5.23
CA ASP A 446 -19.53 4.31 -4.64
C ASP A 446 -19.48 4.47 -3.11
N ASN A 447 -18.35 4.13 -2.51
CA ASN A 447 -18.12 4.16 -1.07
C ASN A 447 -17.12 5.25 -0.63
N VAL A 448 -16.77 6.19 -1.50
CA VAL A 448 -15.93 7.35 -1.18
C VAL A 448 -16.79 8.53 -0.73
N ASP A 449 -16.41 9.19 0.37
CA ASP A 449 -16.98 10.49 0.79
C ASP A 449 -16.29 11.62 0.03
N PHE A 450 -16.96 12.15 -1.00
CA PHE A 450 -16.41 13.20 -1.85
C PHE A 450 -16.30 14.56 -1.17
N ASP A 451 -17.06 14.83 -0.13
CA ASP A 451 -16.94 16.08 0.64
C ASP A 451 -15.67 16.07 1.49
N ILE A 452 -15.37 14.95 2.13
CA ILE A 452 -14.12 14.74 2.89
C ILE A 452 -12.93 14.76 1.92
N LEU A 453 -13.03 14.04 0.80
CA LEU A 453 -11.98 14.00 -0.22
C LEU A 453 -11.67 15.39 -0.79
N ALA A 454 -12.68 16.20 -1.06
CA ALA A 454 -12.49 17.57 -1.59
C ALA A 454 -11.68 18.44 -0.63
N VAL A 455 -12.02 18.40 0.66
CA VAL A 455 -11.32 19.19 1.67
C VAL A 455 -9.87 18.71 1.85
N ASN A 456 -9.65 17.40 1.96
CA ASN A 456 -8.31 16.83 2.12
C ASN A 456 -7.44 17.05 0.88
N SER A 457 -8.00 16.94 -0.32
CA SER A 457 -7.27 17.26 -1.58
C SER A 457 -6.82 18.71 -1.64
N ALA A 458 -7.69 19.65 -1.23
CA ALA A 458 -7.34 21.06 -1.15
C ALA A 458 -6.29 21.35 -0.07
N ALA A 459 -6.36 20.65 1.09
CA ALA A 459 -5.37 20.75 2.15
C ALA A 459 -3.98 20.26 1.70
N ALA A 460 -3.94 19.15 0.96
CA ALA A 460 -2.71 18.62 0.37
C ALA A 460 -2.06 19.61 -0.58
N ALA A 461 -2.84 20.21 -1.47
CA ALA A 461 -2.38 21.23 -2.40
C ALA A 461 -1.89 22.52 -1.69
N TYR A 462 -2.59 22.95 -0.63
CA TYR A 462 -2.19 24.06 0.21
C TYR A 462 -0.82 23.85 0.85
N ALA A 463 -0.61 22.70 1.49
CA ALA A 463 0.64 22.38 2.15
C ALA A 463 1.80 22.25 1.14
N LEU A 464 1.56 21.59 -0.01
CA LEU A 464 2.55 21.48 -1.07
C LEU A 464 2.98 22.86 -1.58
N ALA A 465 2.03 23.75 -1.90
CA ALA A 465 2.34 25.10 -2.37
C ALA A 465 3.05 25.94 -1.32
N THR A 466 2.68 25.80 -0.04
CA THR A 466 3.36 26.48 1.07
C THR A 466 4.85 26.17 1.06
N TYR A 467 5.20 24.89 0.99
CA TYR A 467 6.59 24.46 0.99
C TYR A 467 7.31 24.62 -0.34
N ALA A 468 6.61 24.53 -1.46
CA ALA A 468 7.17 24.86 -2.77
C ALA A 468 7.64 26.32 -2.87
N LEU A 469 6.99 27.22 -2.13
CA LEU A 469 7.36 28.65 -2.04
C LEU A 469 8.42 28.93 -0.99
N SER A 470 8.44 28.21 0.15
CA SER A 470 9.43 28.41 1.19
C SER A 470 9.51 27.21 2.15
N THR A 471 10.72 26.72 2.34
CA THR A 471 11.08 25.75 3.39
C THR A 471 11.62 26.42 4.66
N THR A 472 11.55 27.76 4.74
CA THR A 472 12.10 28.57 5.85
C THR A 472 11.00 29.36 6.56
N GLY A 473 11.33 29.96 7.70
CA GLY A 473 10.40 30.81 8.48
C GLY A 473 9.78 30.05 9.66
N PRO A 474 8.65 30.56 10.21
CA PRO A 474 8.02 29.96 11.40
C PRO A 474 7.56 28.49 11.22
N ASP A 475 7.18 28.13 10.00
CA ASP A 475 6.79 26.78 9.63
C ASP A 475 7.88 26.11 8.76
N GLY A 476 9.12 26.55 8.94
CA GLY A 476 10.25 26.03 8.19
C GLY A 476 10.71 24.66 8.70
N VAL A 477 11.35 23.92 7.80
CA VAL A 477 12.07 22.69 8.10
C VAL A 477 13.58 22.95 8.11
N PRO A 478 14.43 22.05 8.63
CA PRO A 478 15.87 22.26 8.67
C PRO A 478 16.44 22.62 7.28
N PRO A 479 17.26 23.70 7.20
CA PRO A 479 17.93 24.04 5.94
C PRO A 479 18.92 22.94 5.56
N VAL A 480 19.26 22.82 4.27
CA VAL A 480 20.11 21.75 3.71
C VAL A 480 21.36 21.47 4.55
N ALA A 481 22.03 22.53 5.03
CA ALA A 481 23.26 22.40 5.83
C ALA A 481 23.04 21.78 7.23
N ALA A 482 21.80 21.80 7.73
CA ALA A 482 21.43 21.28 9.05
C ALA A 482 20.62 19.97 8.97
N ARG A 483 20.40 19.44 7.77
CA ARG A 483 19.67 18.17 7.59
C ARG A 483 20.55 17.00 7.97
N GLU A 484 20.22 16.37 9.07
CA GLU A 484 20.78 15.10 9.48
C GLU A 484 19.96 13.99 8.83
N ARG A 485 20.60 13.11 8.05
CA ARG A 485 19.98 12.00 7.33
C ARG A 485 20.69 10.70 7.66
N THR A 486 19.91 9.65 7.81
CA THR A 486 20.41 8.29 8.07
C THR A 486 20.13 7.44 6.85
N GLU A 487 21.10 6.72 6.36
CA GLU A 487 20.89 5.67 5.36
C GLU A 487 20.00 4.58 5.99
N VAL A 488 18.99 4.16 5.25
CA VAL A 488 18.04 3.13 5.69
C VAL A 488 18.30 1.83 4.93
N GLU A 489 18.18 0.73 5.63
CA GLU A 489 18.20 -0.60 5.01
C GLU A 489 16.81 -0.91 4.48
N ILE A 490 16.75 -1.46 3.25
CA ILE A 490 15.49 -1.93 2.66
C ILE A 490 15.09 -3.20 3.41
N PRO A 491 13.91 -3.26 4.04
CA PRO A 491 13.45 -4.47 4.73
C PRO A 491 13.32 -5.63 3.72
N GLU A 492 13.89 -6.79 4.06
CA GLU A 492 13.80 -8.01 3.25
C GLU A 492 12.37 -8.58 3.20
#